data_d925adf4b161fc666a733f0de3043bcf
#
_entry.id   d925adf4b161fc666a733f0de3043bcf
#
_cell.length_a   1.000
_cell.length_b   1.000
_cell.length_c   1.000
_cell.angle_alpha   90.00
_cell.angle_beta   90.00
_cell.angle_gamma   90.00
#
_symmetry.space_group_name_H-M   'P 1'
#
loop_
_entity.id
_entity.type
_entity.pdbx_description
1 polymer ?
#
loop_
_entity_poly.entity_id
_entity_poly.type
_entity_poly.pdbx_seq_one_letter_code
_entity_poly.pdbx_strand_id
1 'polypeptide(L)'
;MAVRDQSEPLKIALYIRVSTEDQGERGTGYGLAMQEDALRNLIKSRGTLSNGKNVWELAGEGEEYIYADDGVSGTTHANERPGFSKLKEDLSFAPNGVKPFDAVAVYKIDRFARRLKVLLEIIDFFEENDVQFISANESIDTSTPFGRAILGIIGVIAELERETIKMRTQDGRLQAMKRGVPMGKFTTYGYTKGEDKLRKILEEEAAIVREIFDLYINQKKTPDQISRELKLREILSPEASAVAYGKKKGAMLKKTSVHFWRPDSVLNIL
;
A
#
# COMPACT_ATOMS: atom_id res chain seq x y z
N MET A 1 29.16 11.92 -13.53
CA MET A 1 29.48 11.31 -12.23
C MET A 1 30.83 11.80 -11.78
N ALA A 2 30.91 12.60 -10.73
CA ALA A 2 32.19 12.93 -10.11
C ALA A 2 32.70 11.66 -9.41
N VAL A 3 33.86 11.19 -9.80
CA VAL A 3 34.52 10.05 -9.13
C VAL A 3 34.90 10.55 -7.74
N ARG A 4 34.27 9.97 -6.70
CA ARG A 4 34.61 10.28 -5.31
C ARG A 4 36.08 9.99 -5.08
N ASP A 5 36.78 10.92 -4.44
CA ASP A 5 38.13 10.67 -3.93
C ASP A 5 38.04 9.61 -2.81
N GLN A 6 38.57 8.43 -3.06
CA GLN A 6 38.60 7.32 -2.09
C GLN A 6 39.48 7.64 -0.85
N SER A 7 40.08 8.79 -0.82
CA SER A 7 40.90 9.26 0.32
C SER A 7 40.05 9.85 1.45
N GLU A 8 38.83 10.30 1.18
CA GLU A 8 37.93 10.88 2.19
C GLU A 8 37.04 9.81 2.85
N PRO A 9 36.71 9.95 4.16
CA PRO A 9 35.80 9.02 4.82
C PRO A 9 34.39 9.11 4.25
N LEU A 10 33.66 7.99 4.33
CA LEU A 10 32.25 7.89 3.93
C LEU A 10 31.41 8.62 4.97
N LYS A 11 30.65 9.64 4.56
CA LYS A 11 29.73 10.38 5.42
C LYS A 11 28.43 9.62 5.58
N ILE A 12 28.09 9.25 6.81
CA ILE A 12 26.95 8.38 7.11
C ILE A 12 25.90 9.15 7.90
N ALA A 13 24.69 9.25 7.37
CA ALA A 13 23.51 9.69 8.08
C ALA A 13 22.86 8.52 8.83
N LEU A 14 22.19 8.80 9.95
CA LEU A 14 21.47 7.79 10.72
C LEU A 14 19.96 7.94 10.53
N TYR A 15 19.27 6.79 10.36
CA TYR A 15 17.83 6.76 10.43
C TYR A 15 17.39 5.77 11.52
N ILE A 16 16.62 6.27 12.48
CA ILE A 16 16.15 5.54 13.64
C ILE A 16 14.62 5.63 13.75
N ARG A 17 13.94 4.54 14.15
CA ARG A 17 12.49 4.52 14.26
C ARG A 17 11.99 3.60 15.37
N VAL A 18 10.97 4.04 16.09
CA VAL A 18 10.16 3.19 16.99
C VAL A 18 8.69 3.30 16.60
N SER A 19 7.96 2.18 16.71
CA SER A 19 6.52 2.17 16.50
C SER A 19 5.77 2.36 17.82
N THR A 20 4.51 2.80 17.76
CA THR A 20 3.62 2.89 18.92
C THR A 20 3.42 1.54 19.63
N GLU A 21 3.45 0.43 18.89
CA GLU A 21 3.37 -0.93 19.46
C GLU A 21 4.61 -1.27 20.27
N ASP A 22 5.79 -0.86 19.82
CA ASP A 22 7.06 -1.07 20.53
C ASP A 22 7.17 -0.23 21.81
N GLN A 23 6.43 0.90 21.89
CA GLN A 23 6.35 1.74 23.09
C GLN A 23 5.45 1.13 24.18
N GLY A 24 4.41 0.36 23.79
CA GLY A 24 3.42 -0.21 24.73
C GLY A 24 3.92 -1.37 25.56
N GLU A 25 4.86 -2.19 25.06
CA GLU A 25 5.33 -3.38 25.76
C GLU A 25 6.45 -3.14 26.78
N ARG A 26 7.17 -2.02 26.76
CA ARG A 26 8.32 -1.75 27.64
C ARG A 26 8.49 -0.31 28.12
N GLY A 27 7.51 0.56 28.00
CA GLY A 27 7.40 1.83 28.73
C GLY A 27 8.63 2.74 28.79
N THR A 28 9.53 2.73 27.80
CA THR A 28 10.76 3.53 27.90
C THR A 28 11.22 4.00 26.52
N GLY A 29 11.59 5.27 26.41
CA GLY A 29 12.26 5.88 25.27
C GLY A 29 13.65 5.29 24.96
N TYR A 30 13.90 4.05 25.39
CA TYR A 30 15.13 3.30 25.13
C TYR A 30 15.31 2.92 23.65
N GLY A 31 14.24 2.93 22.87
CA GLY A 31 14.31 2.41 21.51
C GLY A 31 15.16 3.25 20.56
N LEU A 32 15.00 4.58 20.56
CA LEU A 32 15.74 5.48 19.65
C LEU A 32 17.19 5.66 20.10
N ALA A 33 17.42 5.98 21.37
CA ALA A 33 18.77 6.16 21.92
C ALA A 33 19.63 4.90 21.76
N MET A 34 19.10 3.71 22.03
CA MET A 34 19.80 2.45 21.84
C MET A 34 20.17 2.21 20.36
N GLN A 35 19.27 2.53 19.42
CA GLN A 35 19.55 2.38 18.00
C GLN A 35 20.65 3.35 17.58
N GLU A 36 20.59 4.60 18.03
CA GLU A 36 21.59 5.61 17.75
C GLU A 36 22.96 5.19 18.29
N ASP A 37 23.04 4.78 19.56
CA ASP A 37 24.28 4.30 20.17
C ASP A 37 24.89 3.12 19.42
N ALA A 38 24.06 2.16 19.02
CA ALA A 38 24.49 1.00 18.24
C ALA A 38 25.06 1.42 16.87
N LEU A 39 24.44 2.37 16.20
CA LEU A 39 24.89 2.88 14.90
C LEU A 39 26.18 3.72 15.04
N ARG A 40 26.28 4.58 16.04
CA ARG A 40 27.49 5.33 16.33
C ARG A 40 28.66 4.39 16.64
N ASN A 41 28.42 3.32 17.41
CA ASN A 41 29.43 2.30 17.69
C ASN A 41 29.81 1.51 16.42
N LEU A 42 28.86 1.21 15.53
CA LEU A 42 29.16 0.58 14.25
C LEU A 42 30.10 1.46 13.41
N ILE A 43 29.82 2.77 13.30
CA ILE A 43 30.65 3.71 12.56
C ILE A 43 32.07 3.74 13.16
N LYS A 44 32.18 3.82 14.48
CA LYS A 44 33.49 3.80 15.15
C LYS A 44 34.25 2.49 14.93
N SER A 45 33.59 1.34 15.07
CA SER A 45 34.24 0.03 15.01
C SER A 45 34.64 -0.40 13.60
N ARG A 46 33.80 -0.10 12.60
CA ARG A 46 34.07 -0.43 11.19
C ARG A 46 34.71 0.73 10.42
N GLY A 47 34.53 1.94 10.91
CA GLY A 47 35.00 3.16 10.26
C GLY A 47 36.49 3.44 10.46
N THR A 48 37.19 2.70 11.32
CA THR A 48 38.61 2.95 11.57
C THR A 48 39.45 1.78 11.09
N LEU A 49 40.37 2.05 10.17
CA LEU A 49 41.33 1.05 9.70
C LEU A 49 42.41 0.80 10.78
N SER A 50 43.14 -0.33 10.66
CA SER A 50 44.22 -0.71 11.54
C SER A 50 45.39 0.32 11.59
N ASN A 51 45.50 1.17 10.58
CA ASN A 51 46.44 2.30 10.51
C ASN A 51 45.90 3.57 11.16
N GLY A 52 44.73 3.57 11.79
CA GLY A 52 44.10 4.73 12.43
C GLY A 52 43.34 5.66 11.47
N LYS A 53 43.30 5.38 10.14
CA LYS A 53 42.57 6.21 9.19
C LYS A 53 41.07 5.91 9.30
N ASN A 54 40.23 6.94 9.44
CA ASN A 54 38.79 6.82 9.38
C ASN A 54 38.36 6.64 7.91
N VAL A 55 37.56 5.62 7.66
CA VAL A 55 36.92 5.34 6.37
C VAL A 55 35.41 5.60 6.42
N TRP A 56 34.84 5.69 7.62
CA TRP A 56 33.47 6.10 7.89
C TRP A 56 33.46 7.21 8.93
N GLU A 57 32.55 8.16 8.77
CA GLU A 57 32.29 9.21 9.75
C GLU A 57 30.81 9.55 9.78
N LEU A 58 30.32 10.09 10.90
CA LEU A 58 28.97 10.63 10.98
C LEU A 58 28.89 11.87 10.09
N ALA A 59 27.84 11.99 9.29
CA ALA A 59 27.60 13.18 8.48
C ALA A 59 27.24 14.38 9.36
N GLY A 60 27.78 15.55 9.02
CA GLY A 60 27.51 16.81 9.72
C GLY A 60 28.07 16.88 11.14
N GLU A 61 27.67 17.91 11.87
CA GLU A 61 28.04 18.12 13.27
C GLU A 61 26.86 17.75 14.20
N GLY A 62 27.16 17.03 15.28
CA GLY A 62 26.19 16.68 16.32
C GLY A 62 25.08 15.74 15.83
N GLU A 63 23.84 16.25 15.70
CA GLU A 63 22.64 15.50 15.33
C GLU A 63 22.05 15.92 13.96
N GLU A 64 22.78 16.69 13.17
CA GLU A 64 22.29 17.34 11.95
C GLU A 64 21.64 16.35 10.96
N TYR A 65 22.27 15.18 10.76
CA TYR A 65 21.79 14.14 9.84
C TYR A 65 21.38 12.85 10.58
N ILE A 66 20.75 13.03 11.75
CA ILE A 66 20.05 11.97 12.47
C ILE A 66 18.56 12.16 12.28
N TYR A 67 17.94 11.24 11.54
CA TYR A 67 16.53 11.26 11.22
C TYR A 67 15.78 10.28 12.11
N ALA A 68 14.84 10.80 12.90
CA ALA A 68 14.07 9.99 13.84
C ALA A 68 12.58 10.02 13.53
N ASP A 69 11.94 8.84 13.53
CA ASP A 69 10.50 8.68 13.46
C ASP A 69 10.02 7.99 14.73
N ASP A 70 9.48 8.79 15.67
CA ASP A 70 8.93 8.30 16.92
C ASP A 70 7.42 8.02 16.80
N GLY A 71 6.99 6.85 17.25
CA GLY A 71 5.58 6.47 17.22
C GLY A 71 5.00 6.19 15.83
N VAL A 72 5.82 6.03 14.79
CA VAL A 72 5.38 5.83 13.41
C VAL A 72 5.44 4.34 13.03
N SER A 73 4.34 3.80 12.48
CA SER A 73 4.31 2.40 12.02
C SER A 73 5.27 2.13 10.87
N GLY A 74 5.98 1.00 10.90
CA GLY A 74 6.80 0.54 9.78
C GLY A 74 6.02 0.13 8.53
N THR A 75 4.68 0.05 8.61
CA THR A 75 3.79 -0.19 7.47
C THR A 75 3.33 1.09 6.79
N THR A 76 3.51 2.25 7.43
CA THR A 76 3.24 3.58 6.86
C THR A 76 4.15 3.80 5.66
N HIS A 77 3.63 4.40 4.59
CA HIS A 77 4.45 4.78 3.44
C HIS A 77 5.61 5.67 3.87
N ALA A 78 6.78 5.47 3.27
CA ALA A 78 7.98 6.21 3.64
C ALA A 78 7.78 7.74 3.57
N ASN A 79 7.08 8.22 2.54
CA ASN A 79 6.77 9.65 2.35
C ASN A 79 5.84 10.26 3.41
N GLU A 80 5.17 9.45 4.23
CA GLU A 80 4.29 9.89 5.32
C GLU A 80 5.02 9.93 6.68
N ARG A 81 6.33 9.61 6.69
CA ARG A 81 7.17 9.60 7.88
C ARG A 81 7.96 10.90 7.96
N PRO A 82 7.77 11.73 9.01
CA PRO A 82 8.42 13.03 9.11
C PRO A 82 9.95 12.97 8.99
N GLY A 83 10.59 12.05 9.71
CA GLY A 83 12.05 11.87 9.66
C GLY A 83 12.54 11.43 8.29
N PHE A 84 11.83 10.49 7.64
CA PHE A 84 12.19 10.08 6.30
C PHE A 84 11.93 11.16 5.25
N SER A 85 10.86 11.95 5.40
CA SER A 85 10.58 13.08 4.52
C SER A 85 11.66 14.13 4.58
N LYS A 86 12.14 14.46 5.79
CA LYS A 86 13.30 15.37 5.98
C LYS A 86 14.56 14.81 5.32
N LEU A 87 14.87 13.52 5.48
CA LEU A 87 16.00 12.87 4.82
C LEU A 87 15.90 13.02 3.29
N LYS A 88 14.72 12.85 2.71
CA LYS A 88 14.50 13.03 1.27
C LYS A 88 14.69 14.47 0.84
N GLU A 89 14.22 15.43 1.63
CA GLU A 89 14.37 16.86 1.35
C GLU A 89 15.86 17.23 1.35
N ASP A 90 16.62 16.81 2.35
CA ASP A 90 18.05 17.11 2.47
C ASP A 90 18.84 16.51 1.29
N LEU A 91 18.45 15.35 0.76
CA LEU A 91 19.04 14.77 -0.45
C LEU A 91 18.63 15.51 -1.73
N SER A 92 17.35 15.90 -1.83
CA SER A 92 16.81 16.53 -3.05
C SER A 92 17.23 17.98 -3.22
N PHE A 93 17.42 18.70 -2.11
CA PHE A 93 17.77 20.12 -2.09
C PHE A 93 19.22 20.38 -1.70
N ALA A 94 20.09 19.39 -1.94
CA ALA A 94 21.52 19.52 -1.64
C ALA A 94 22.12 20.82 -2.23
N PRO A 95 22.64 21.74 -1.41
CA PRO A 95 23.22 22.98 -1.88
C PRO A 95 24.39 22.71 -2.84
N ASN A 96 24.40 23.42 -3.97
CA ASN A 96 25.44 23.28 -5.01
C ASN A 96 25.59 21.86 -5.62
N GLY A 97 24.57 20.99 -5.50
CA GLY A 97 24.65 19.61 -6.00
C GLY A 97 25.61 18.71 -5.22
N VAL A 98 26.05 19.12 -4.03
CA VAL A 98 26.91 18.31 -3.14
C VAL A 98 26.02 17.58 -2.15
N LYS A 99 26.05 16.25 -2.18
CA LYS A 99 25.28 15.41 -1.25
C LYS A 99 25.74 15.65 0.20
N PRO A 100 24.81 15.78 1.15
CA PRO A 100 25.16 15.99 2.56
C PRO A 100 25.76 14.72 3.20
N PHE A 101 25.43 13.54 2.66
CA PHE A 101 25.95 12.25 3.12
C PHE A 101 26.02 11.24 1.97
N ASP A 102 26.87 10.23 2.13
CA ASP A 102 27.13 9.19 1.13
C ASP A 102 26.36 7.91 1.43
N ALA A 103 25.99 7.69 2.68
CA ALA A 103 25.25 6.50 3.10
C ALA A 103 24.22 6.81 4.20
N VAL A 104 23.19 5.96 4.27
CA VAL A 104 22.21 5.96 5.37
C VAL A 104 22.34 4.64 6.14
N ALA A 105 22.62 4.74 7.44
CA ALA A 105 22.69 3.59 8.32
C ALA A 105 21.41 3.42 9.15
N VAL A 106 20.92 2.18 9.23
CA VAL A 106 19.77 1.79 10.04
C VAL A 106 20.14 0.66 11.01
N TYR A 107 19.48 0.58 12.15
CA TYR A 107 19.77 -0.46 13.13
C TYR A 107 19.35 -1.84 12.63
N LYS A 108 18.11 -1.97 12.12
CA LYS A 108 17.53 -3.18 11.53
C LYS A 108 16.62 -2.85 10.36
N ILE A 109 16.54 -3.75 9.40
CA ILE A 109 15.65 -3.62 8.24
C ILE A 109 14.19 -3.53 8.67
N ASP A 110 13.74 -4.34 9.62
CA ASP A 110 12.35 -4.32 10.12
C ASP A 110 11.99 -3.02 10.85
N ARG A 111 12.96 -2.33 11.43
CA ARG A 111 12.81 -0.98 11.97
C ARG A 111 12.70 0.07 10.88
N PHE A 112 13.35 -0.15 9.76
CA PHE A 112 13.32 0.75 8.62
C PHE A 112 12.05 0.56 7.77
N ALA A 113 11.74 -0.69 7.39
CA ALA A 113 10.55 -1.04 6.62
C ALA A 113 10.05 -2.44 6.99
N ARG A 114 8.82 -2.55 7.50
CA ARG A 114 8.18 -3.85 7.79
C ARG A 114 7.68 -4.55 6.53
N ARG A 115 7.42 -3.79 5.46
CA ARG A 115 6.98 -4.33 4.16
C ARG A 115 8.14 -4.29 3.19
N LEU A 116 8.43 -5.42 2.59
CA LEU A 116 9.52 -5.56 1.63
C LEU A 116 9.39 -4.59 0.44
N LYS A 117 8.16 -4.36 -0.03
CA LYS A 117 7.90 -3.36 -1.08
C LYS A 117 8.38 -1.96 -0.68
N VAL A 118 8.11 -1.53 0.55
CA VAL A 118 8.54 -0.21 1.05
C VAL A 118 10.06 -0.15 1.17
N LEU A 119 10.70 -1.25 1.59
CA LEU A 119 12.17 -1.34 1.63
C LEU A 119 12.78 -1.13 0.24
N LEU A 120 12.27 -1.85 -0.76
CA LEU A 120 12.79 -1.75 -2.13
C LEU A 120 12.57 -0.34 -2.71
N GLU A 121 11.38 0.26 -2.54
CA GLU A 121 11.11 1.64 -2.96
C GLU A 121 12.09 2.66 -2.35
N ILE A 122 12.48 2.45 -1.09
CA ILE A 122 13.46 3.34 -0.43
C ILE A 122 14.87 3.07 -0.94
N ILE A 123 15.23 1.82 -1.19
CA ILE A 123 16.54 1.47 -1.73
C ILE A 123 16.70 2.00 -3.15
N ASP A 124 15.68 1.84 -4.00
CA ASP A 124 15.66 2.41 -5.35
C ASP A 124 15.88 3.94 -5.28
N PHE A 125 15.19 4.62 -4.35
CA PHE A 125 15.40 6.05 -4.14
C PHE A 125 16.84 6.39 -3.71
N PHE A 126 17.47 5.59 -2.86
CA PHE A 126 18.86 5.80 -2.47
C PHE A 126 19.82 5.56 -3.65
N GLU A 127 19.58 4.52 -4.45
CA GLU A 127 20.38 4.24 -5.65
C GLU A 127 20.27 5.36 -6.69
N GLU A 128 19.06 5.88 -6.93
CA GLU A 128 18.83 7.02 -7.83
C GLU A 128 19.59 8.29 -7.38
N ASN A 129 19.78 8.45 -6.07
CA ASN A 129 20.53 9.57 -5.48
C ASN A 129 22.00 9.21 -5.20
N ASP A 130 22.46 8.03 -5.64
CA ASP A 130 23.83 7.54 -5.41
C ASP A 130 24.19 7.54 -3.91
N VAL A 131 23.24 7.11 -3.05
CA VAL A 131 23.41 6.96 -1.60
C VAL A 131 23.40 5.48 -1.25
N GLN A 132 24.30 5.06 -0.39
CA GLN A 132 24.43 3.68 0.04
C GLN A 132 23.50 3.38 1.22
N PHE A 133 23.07 2.14 1.36
CA PHE A 133 22.28 1.66 2.48
C PHE A 133 23.06 0.68 3.34
N ILE A 134 23.06 0.90 4.66
CA ILE A 134 23.77 0.08 5.63
C ILE A 134 22.81 -0.36 6.72
N SER A 135 22.69 -1.67 6.94
CA SER A 135 21.97 -2.23 8.08
C SER A 135 22.92 -2.89 9.06
N ALA A 136 22.88 -2.42 10.31
CA ALA A 136 23.83 -2.87 11.34
C ALA A 136 23.61 -4.33 11.74
N ASN A 137 22.36 -4.71 12.00
CA ASN A 137 22.03 -6.03 12.54
C ASN A 137 22.14 -7.14 11.51
N GLU A 138 21.65 -6.92 10.29
CA GLU A 138 21.71 -7.89 9.21
C GLU A 138 23.06 -7.89 8.47
N SER A 139 23.97 -6.98 8.84
CA SER A 139 25.27 -6.82 8.19
C SER A 139 25.17 -6.61 6.67
N ILE A 140 24.13 -5.94 6.22
CA ILE A 140 23.91 -5.58 4.82
C ILE A 140 24.53 -4.20 4.59
N ASP A 141 25.38 -4.12 3.59
CA ASP A 141 26.09 -2.91 3.20
C ASP A 141 26.15 -2.84 1.68
N THR A 142 25.36 -1.95 1.08
CA THR A 142 25.28 -1.81 -0.38
C THR A 142 26.53 -1.18 -1.00
N SER A 143 27.46 -0.66 -0.19
CA SER A 143 28.77 -0.28 -0.68
C SER A 143 29.56 -1.47 -1.19
N THR A 144 29.26 -2.68 -0.68
CA THR A 144 29.92 -3.93 -1.05
C THR A 144 29.18 -4.68 -2.15
N PRO A 145 29.85 -5.39 -3.05
CA PRO A 145 29.19 -6.26 -4.03
C PRO A 145 28.29 -7.33 -3.38
N PHE A 146 28.70 -7.85 -2.23
CA PHE A 146 27.94 -8.85 -1.48
C PHE A 146 26.63 -8.28 -0.92
N GLY A 147 26.64 -7.08 -0.33
CA GLY A 147 25.44 -6.43 0.18
C GLY A 147 24.43 -6.13 -0.94
N ARG A 148 24.90 -5.67 -2.09
CA ARG A 148 24.03 -5.49 -3.27
C ARG A 148 23.43 -6.80 -3.75
N ALA A 149 24.21 -7.89 -3.79
CA ALA A 149 23.71 -9.20 -4.15
C ALA A 149 22.62 -9.71 -3.21
N ILE A 150 22.79 -9.53 -1.89
CA ILE A 150 21.76 -9.89 -0.88
C ILE A 150 20.47 -9.12 -1.13
N LEU A 151 20.54 -7.82 -1.38
CA LEU A 151 19.35 -7.02 -1.69
C LEU A 151 18.65 -7.49 -2.97
N GLY A 152 19.41 -7.86 -4.00
CA GLY A 152 18.87 -8.48 -5.21
C GLY A 152 18.11 -9.78 -4.93
N ILE A 153 18.65 -10.64 -4.07
CA ILE A 153 17.97 -11.89 -3.64
C ILE A 153 16.68 -11.56 -2.87
N ILE A 154 16.71 -10.61 -1.97
CA ILE A 154 15.54 -10.15 -1.21
C ILE A 154 14.47 -9.63 -2.19
N GLY A 155 14.85 -8.87 -3.21
CA GLY A 155 13.95 -8.40 -4.27
C GLY A 155 13.27 -9.55 -5.03
N VAL A 156 14.03 -10.57 -5.43
CA VAL A 156 13.48 -11.76 -6.10
C VAL A 156 12.49 -12.51 -5.20
N ILE A 157 12.80 -12.67 -3.91
CA ILE A 157 11.89 -13.31 -2.96
C ILE A 157 10.56 -12.52 -2.84
N ALA A 158 10.63 -11.18 -2.80
CA ALA A 158 9.45 -10.32 -2.78
C ALA A 158 8.57 -10.52 -4.00
N GLU A 159 9.15 -10.62 -5.19
CA GLU A 159 8.41 -10.82 -6.42
C GLU A 159 7.76 -12.21 -6.46
N LEU A 160 8.47 -13.26 -6.04
CA LEU A 160 7.91 -14.61 -5.91
C LEU A 160 6.73 -14.67 -4.93
N GLU A 161 6.81 -13.97 -3.79
CA GLU A 161 5.70 -13.88 -2.85
C GLU A 161 4.48 -13.20 -3.47
N ARG A 162 4.69 -12.10 -4.19
CA ARG A 162 3.63 -11.37 -4.91
C ARG A 162 2.95 -12.24 -5.97
N GLU A 163 3.73 -12.97 -6.77
CA GLU A 163 3.22 -13.89 -7.79
C GLU A 163 2.43 -15.04 -7.15
N THR A 164 2.93 -15.59 -6.04
CA THR A 164 2.24 -16.65 -5.29
C THR A 164 0.88 -16.18 -4.77
N ILE A 165 0.79 -14.97 -4.20
CA ILE A 165 -0.47 -14.38 -3.74
C ILE A 165 -1.42 -14.18 -4.92
N LYS A 166 -0.93 -13.69 -6.07
CA LYS A 166 -1.72 -13.51 -7.29
C LYS A 166 -2.29 -14.85 -7.80
N MET A 167 -1.47 -15.88 -7.89
CA MET A 167 -1.89 -17.23 -8.28
C MET A 167 -2.95 -17.78 -7.33
N ARG A 168 -2.72 -17.75 -6.01
CA ARG A 168 -3.71 -18.21 -5.01
C ARG A 168 -5.03 -17.46 -5.12
N THR A 169 -4.98 -16.16 -5.39
CA THR A 169 -6.19 -15.34 -5.58
C THR A 169 -6.94 -15.73 -6.85
N GLN A 170 -6.23 -16.01 -7.96
CA GLN A 170 -6.82 -16.47 -9.21
C GLN A 170 -7.44 -17.86 -9.07
N ASP A 171 -6.75 -18.79 -8.43
CA ASP A 171 -7.25 -20.14 -8.18
C ASP A 171 -8.50 -20.11 -7.28
N GLY A 172 -8.50 -19.29 -6.24
CA GLY A 172 -9.66 -19.08 -5.38
C GLY A 172 -10.86 -18.52 -6.16
N ARG A 173 -10.62 -17.58 -7.08
CA ARG A 173 -11.66 -17.05 -7.99
C ARG A 173 -12.19 -18.14 -8.92
N LEU A 174 -11.31 -18.90 -9.55
CA LEU A 174 -11.69 -19.98 -10.46
C LEU A 174 -12.55 -21.06 -9.74
N GLN A 175 -12.15 -21.44 -8.53
CA GLN A 175 -12.93 -22.36 -7.70
C GLN A 175 -14.30 -21.77 -7.32
N ALA A 176 -14.37 -20.48 -6.97
CA ALA A 176 -15.62 -19.80 -6.70
C ALA A 176 -16.53 -19.78 -7.93
N MET A 177 -15.99 -19.51 -9.13
CA MET A 177 -16.72 -19.58 -10.39
C MET A 177 -17.27 -20.99 -10.66
N LYS A 178 -16.45 -22.04 -10.49
CA LYS A 178 -16.89 -23.44 -10.66
C LYS A 178 -18.03 -23.82 -9.71
N ARG A 179 -18.09 -23.21 -8.52
CA ARG A 179 -19.19 -23.37 -7.56
C ARG A 179 -20.40 -22.47 -7.85
N GLY A 180 -20.38 -21.69 -8.93
CA GLY A 180 -21.46 -20.75 -9.28
C GLY A 180 -21.51 -19.51 -8.39
N VAL A 181 -20.45 -19.23 -7.59
CA VAL A 181 -20.41 -18.02 -6.75
C VAL A 181 -20.17 -16.82 -7.66
N PRO A 182 -21.04 -15.80 -7.63
CA PRO A 182 -20.89 -14.62 -8.47
C PRO A 182 -19.63 -13.84 -8.14
N MET A 183 -18.92 -13.41 -9.19
CA MET A 183 -17.76 -12.57 -9.07
C MET A 183 -18.18 -11.09 -9.08
N GLY A 184 -17.94 -10.38 -8.00
CA GLY A 184 -18.22 -8.93 -7.90
C GLY A 184 -19.37 -8.56 -6.96
N LYS A 185 -19.89 -7.33 -7.13
CA LYS A 185 -20.94 -6.79 -6.26
C LYS A 185 -22.29 -7.49 -6.53
N PHE A 186 -22.97 -7.87 -5.47
CA PHE A 186 -24.27 -8.55 -5.52
C PHE A 186 -25.41 -7.52 -5.73
N THR A 187 -25.43 -6.83 -6.87
CA THR A 187 -26.42 -5.79 -7.16
C THR A 187 -27.33 -6.09 -8.34
N THR A 188 -27.28 -7.32 -8.88
CA THR A 188 -28.14 -7.72 -10.00
C THR A 188 -29.59 -7.69 -9.54
N TYR A 189 -30.44 -6.91 -10.24
CA TYR A 189 -31.88 -6.82 -10.01
C TYR A 189 -32.55 -8.15 -10.30
N GLY A 190 -33.52 -8.57 -9.50
CA GLY A 190 -34.12 -9.88 -9.56
C GLY A 190 -33.45 -10.98 -8.69
N TYR A 191 -32.29 -10.69 -8.10
CA TYR A 191 -31.55 -11.66 -7.33
C TYR A 191 -31.04 -11.09 -6.00
N THR A 192 -30.91 -11.97 -5.01
CA THR A 192 -30.27 -11.70 -3.72
C THR A 192 -29.19 -12.74 -3.43
N LYS A 193 -28.38 -12.49 -2.42
CA LYS A 193 -27.33 -13.41 -1.96
C LYS A 193 -27.91 -14.43 -0.99
N GLY A 194 -27.81 -15.71 -1.29
CA GLY A 194 -28.12 -16.79 -0.37
C GLY A 194 -27.05 -16.96 0.73
N GLU A 195 -27.35 -17.73 1.76
CA GLU A 195 -26.42 -18.10 2.84
C GLU A 195 -25.19 -18.86 2.30
N ASP A 196 -25.38 -19.67 1.26
CA ASP A 196 -24.36 -20.39 0.50
C ASP A 196 -23.51 -19.50 -0.42
N LYS A 197 -23.72 -18.19 -0.39
CA LYS A 197 -23.15 -17.17 -1.29
C LYS A 197 -23.55 -17.30 -2.76
N LEU A 198 -24.45 -18.19 -3.10
CA LEU A 198 -25.01 -18.30 -4.45
C LEU A 198 -26.10 -17.24 -4.68
N ARG A 199 -26.46 -17.04 -5.97
CA ARG A 199 -27.60 -16.18 -6.31
C ARG A 199 -28.89 -16.91 -6.01
N LYS A 200 -29.80 -16.30 -5.24
CA LYS A 200 -31.17 -16.71 -5.07
C LYS A 200 -32.09 -15.68 -5.72
N ILE A 201 -33.18 -16.15 -6.29
CA ILE A 201 -34.21 -15.29 -6.87
C ILE A 201 -34.86 -14.49 -5.72
N LEU A 202 -34.97 -13.17 -5.91
CA LEU A 202 -35.77 -12.28 -5.07
C LEU A 202 -37.07 -12.03 -5.80
N GLU A 203 -38.15 -12.75 -5.39
CA GLU A 203 -39.38 -12.82 -6.16
C GLU A 203 -40.03 -11.45 -6.40
N GLU A 204 -39.93 -10.53 -5.45
CA GLU A 204 -40.46 -9.17 -5.58
C GLU A 204 -39.80 -8.42 -6.76
N GLU A 205 -38.51 -8.55 -6.92
CA GLU A 205 -37.78 -7.97 -8.06
C GLU A 205 -37.95 -8.82 -9.34
N ALA A 206 -37.94 -10.13 -9.20
CA ALA A 206 -38.08 -11.06 -10.33
C ALA A 206 -39.41 -10.90 -11.04
N ALA A 207 -40.49 -10.60 -10.30
CA ALA A 207 -41.79 -10.29 -10.89
C ALA A 207 -41.72 -9.06 -11.80
N ILE A 208 -41.02 -8.00 -11.36
CA ILE A 208 -40.80 -6.78 -12.14
C ILE A 208 -39.93 -7.05 -13.37
N VAL A 209 -38.90 -7.89 -13.24
CA VAL A 209 -38.06 -8.30 -14.38
C VAL A 209 -38.96 -8.99 -15.46
N ARG A 210 -39.79 -9.98 -15.06
CA ARG A 210 -40.68 -10.67 -15.99
C ARG A 210 -41.68 -9.70 -16.66
N GLU A 211 -42.19 -8.75 -15.91
CA GLU A 211 -43.10 -7.71 -16.43
C GLU A 211 -42.35 -6.79 -17.42
N ILE A 212 -41.13 -6.37 -17.16
CA ILE A 212 -40.33 -5.57 -18.11
C ILE A 212 -40.15 -6.30 -19.43
N PHE A 213 -39.86 -7.61 -19.38
CA PHE A 213 -39.75 -8.44 -20.58
C PHE A 213 -41.11 -8.54 -21.32
N ASP A 214 -42.25 -8.70 -20.61
CA ASP A 214 -43.59 -8.74 -21.22
C ASP A 214 -43.93 -7.40 -21.92
N LEU A 215 -43.72 -6.29 -21.22
CA LEU A 215 -43.94 -4.93 -21.76
C LEU A 215 -43.10 -4.69 -23.00
N TYR A 216 -41.86 -5.15 -23.02
CA TYR A 216 -40.94 -4.93 -24.14
C TYR A 216 -41.25 -5.88 -25.31
N ILE A 217 -41.38 -7.19 -25.06
CA ILE A 217 -41.52 -8.21 -26.12
C ILE A 217 -42.93 -8.24 -26.66
N ASN A 218 -43.94 -8.34 -25.79
CA ASN A 218 -45.33 -8.56 -26.19
C ASN A 218 -46.07 -7.25 -26.48
N GLN A 219 -45.90 -6.26 -25.63
CA GLN A 219 -46.57 -4.97 -25.78
C GLN A 219 -45.78 -3.95 -26.61
N LYS A 220 -44.55 -4.30 -27.05
CA LYS A 220 -43.69 -3.45 -27.93
C LYS A 220 -43.40 -2.05 -27.35
N LYS A 221 -43.44 -1.91 -26.02
CA LYS A 221 -43.09 -0.63 -25.36
C LYS A 221 -41.60 -0.34 -25.42
N THR A 222 -41.26 0.90 -25.60
CA THR A 222 -39.84 1.35 -25.54
C THR A 222 -39.33 1.37 -24.09
N PRO A 223 -38.02 1.27 -23.87
CA PRO A 223 -37.44 1.37 -22.52
C PRO A 223 -37.83 2.67 -21.79
N ASP A 224 -38.02 3.76 -22.52
CA ASP A 224 -38.45 5.06 -21.96
C ASP A 224 -39.92 4.97 -21.47
N GLN A 225 -40.83 4.34 -22.25
CA GLN A 225 -42.21 4.12 -21.83
C GLN A 225 -42.29 3.21 -20.61
N ILE A 226 -41.53 2.13 -20.60
CA ILE A 226 -41.44 1.20 -19.46
C ILE A 226 -40.92 1.91 -18.21
N SER A 227 -39.86 2.68 -18.33
CA SER A 227 -39.29 3.41 -17.20
C SER A 227 -40.25 4.42 -16.56
N ARG A 228 -41.09 5.11 -17.42
CA ARG A 228 -42.14 6.02 -16.95
C ARG A 228 -43.25 5.28 -16.22
N GLU A 229 -43.66 4.16 -16.74
CA GLU A 229 -44.74 3.33 -16.14
C GLU A 229 -44.32 2.79 -14.78
N LEU A 230 -43.11 2.22 -14.65
CA LEU A 230 -42.55 1.76 -13.39
C LEU A 230 -42.42 2.87 -12.35
N LYS A 231 -42.05 4.09 -12.82
CA LYS A 231 -41.99 5.26 -11.98
C LYS A 231 -43.35 5.71 -11.48
N LEU A 232 -44.37 5.75 -12.33
CA LEU A 232 -45.74 6.12 -11.97
C LEU A 232 -46.35 5.18 -10.96
N ARG A 233 -45.97 3.91 -10.98
CA ARG A 233 -46.41 2.88 -10.05
C ARG A 233 -45.58 2.80 -8.80
N GLU A 234 -44.66 3.75 -8.60
CA GLU A 234 -43.77 3.87 -7.42
C GLU A 234 -42.93 2.61 -7.14
N ILE A 235 -42.58 1.86 -8.20
CA ILE A 235 -41.73 0.69 -8.05
C ILE A 235 -40.31 1.12 -7.73
N LEU A 236 -39.68 0.47 -6.75
CA LEU A 236 -38.30 0.76 -6.35
C LEU A 236 -37.35 0.59 -7.53
N SER A 237 -36.56 1.61 -7.81
CA SER A 237 -35.48 1.53 -8.82
C SER A 237 -34.43 0.50 -8.42
N PRO A 238 -33.65 -0.08 -9.37
CA PRO A 238 -32.62 -1.06 -9.04
C PRO A 238 -31.61 -0.58 -7.99
N GLU A 239 -31.29 0.72 -7.98
CA GLU A 239 -30.40 1.30 -7.00
C GLU A 239 -31.04 1.41 -5.62
N ALA A 240 -32.30 1.81 -5.55
CA ALA A 240 -33.07 1.90 -4.31
C ALA A 240 -33.33 0.50 -3.72
N SER A 241 -33.72 -0.45 -4.57
CA SER A 241 -33.91 -1.82 -4.19
C SER A 241 -32.66 -2.48 -3.66
N ALA A 242 -31.49 -2.21 -4.29
CA ALA A 242 -30.20 -2.71 -3.81
C ALA A 242 -29.87 -2.23 -2.38
N VAL A 243 -30.33 -1.05 -1.98
CA VAL A 243 -30.18 -0.55 -0.62
C VAL A 243 -31.24 -1.15 0.31
N ALA A 244 -32.51 -1.18 -0.11
CA ALA A 244 -33.63 -1.69 0.68
C ALA A 244 -33.42 -3.18 1.07
N TYR A 245 -32.91 -4.00 0.15
CA TYR A 245 -32.62 -5.42 0.38
C TYR A 245 -31.17 -5.70 0.82
N GLY A 246 -30.46 -4.68 1.29
CA GLY A 246 -29.12 -4.85 1.89
C GLY A 246 -28.02 -5.32 0.91
N LYS A 247 -28.24 -5.26 -0.41
CA LYS A 247 -27.25 -5.61 -1.44
C LYS A 247 -26.13 -4.58 -1.54
N LYS A 248 -26.37 -3.34 -1.10
CA LYS A 248 -25.42 -2.23 -1.08
C LYS A 248 -25.42 -1.59 0.31
N LYS A 249 -24.27 -1.58 0.98
CA LYS A 249 -24.11 -0.93 2.29
C LYS A 249 -23.86 0.57 2.15
N GLY A 250 -24.48 1.37 3.03
CA GLY A 250 -24.05 2.75 3.32
C GLY A 250 -24.40 3.82 2.28
N ALA A 251 -25.27 3.57 1.32
CA ALA A 251 -25.72 4.60 0.40
C ALA A 251 -26.94 5.33 0.99
N MET A 252 -26.75 6.62 1.35
CA MET A 252 -27.86 7.52 1.60
C MET A 252 -28.56 7.83 0.27
N LEU A 253 -29.72 7.23 0.02
CA LEU A 253 -30.52 7.54 -1.15
C LEU A 253 -31.18 8.92 -0.94
N LYS A 254 -31.02 9.83 -1.91
CA LYS A 254 -31.84 11.03 -1.98
C LYS A 254 -33.31 10.63 -2.16
N LYS A 255 -34.22 11.21 -1.40
CA LYS A 255 -35.67 10.92 -1.49
C LYS A 255 -36.22 10.91 -2.90
N THR A 256 -35.65 11.71 -3.80
CA THR A 256 -36.03 11.82 -5.22
C THR A 256 -35.53 10.69 -6.10
N SER A 257 -34.62 9.82 -5.64
CA SER A 257 -34.05 8.74 -6.45
C SER A 257 -34.66 7.36 -6.17
N VAL A 258 -35.54 7.24 -5.18
CA VAL A 258 -36.10 5.95 -4.72
C VAL A 258 -36.88 5.26 -5.84
N HIS A 259 -37.74 5.97 -6.56
CA HIS A 259 -38.58 5.44 -7.65
C HIS A 259 -38.10 5.91 -9.03
N PHE A 260 -36.84 6.36 -9.13
CA PHE A 260 -36.31 6.96 -10.36
C PHE A 260 -35.75 5.88 -11.30
N TRP A 261 -36.63 5.28 -12.10
CA TRP A 261 -36.25 4.42 -13.21
C TRP A 261 -35.70 5.23 -14.38
N ARG A 262 -34.57 4.79 -14.92
CA ARG A 262 -33.97 5.35 -16.14
C ARG A 262 -34.14 4.36 -17.29
N PRO A 263 -34.28 4.82 -18.54
CA PRO A 263 -34.28 3.92 -19.69
C PRO A 263 -33.09 2.96 -19.72
N ASP A 264 -31.89 3.44 -19.36
CA ASP A 264 -30.68 2.62 -19.26
C ASP A 264 -30.81 1.52 -18.19
N SER A 265 -31.56 1.76 -17.11
CA SER A 265 -31.80 0.73 -16.08
C SER A 265 -32.68 -0.40 -16.63
N VAL A 266 -33.64 -0.07 -17.49
CA VAL A 266 -34.48 -1.03 -18.20
C VAL A 266 -33.66 -1.83 -19.22
N LEU A 267 -32.84 -1.15 -20.03
CA LEU A 267 -31.92 -1.74 -21.00
C LEU A 267 -30.93 -2.72 -20.36
N ASN A 268 -30.43 -2.41 -19.15
CA ASN A 268 -29.52 -3.30 -18.42
C ASN A 268 -30.20 -4.55 -17.85
N ILE A 269 -31.54 -4.58 -17.82
CA ILE A 269 -32.31 -5.73 -17.38
C ILE A 269 -32.70 -6.60 -18.59
N LEU A 270 -33.03 -5.97 -19.74
CA LEU A 270 -33.29 -6.63 -21.01
C LEU A 270 -32.04 -7.27 -21.61
#